data_f47defe47bf79202ce8d5a035f478a09
#
_entry.id   f47defe47bf79202ce8d5a035f478a09
#
_cell.length_a   1.000
_cell.length_b   1.000
_cell.length_c   1.000
_cell.angle_alpha   90.00
_cell.angle_beta   90.00
_cell.angle_gamma   90.00
#
_symmetry.space_group_name_H-M   'P 1'
#
loop_
_entity.id
_entity.type
_entity.pdbx_description
1 polymer ?
#
loop_
_entity_poly.entity_id
_entity_poly.type
_entity_poly.pdbx_seq_one_letter_code
_entity_poly.pdbx_strand_id
1 'polypeptide(L)'
;MLQVATCLNGAVSNTRLYAADHPQVLRYLERAYNQLQGVLKTQATLTFLVVDDEVIIDNRAVTARTPQLEQFVQLLKQGAIERLTFSSGLTIQELTQLVGDLASTHNEVVRSTPAIKLGKVVVQPVSGTEQSDAALSLESRQRLEALADLRRHSLDDLRDTYQRIQGSHDISSMGLSEMVQGFLNGMLRNVNPLRMLASLKSSDEYTFTHAINVCILTMAQAEALGIDGRLLHDIGVAASLHDAGKMFISDDILNKPDKLTDEEWHHMRTHSAQGAQYILRLSGIPKLAFLAALEHHIRYDGSGYPDLGKGWQPNIVSQMIAIADVFDAMRSRRPYKEPKPDALIVKILQQESGSTFNPHLVRNFLQLIHQKGGTDNEK
;
A
#
# COMPACT_ATOMS: atom_id res chain seq x y z
N MET A 1 -15.55 11.19 15.98
CA MET A 1 -15.57 9.81 15.45
C MET A 1 -15.73 8.76 16.56
N LEU A 2 -14.91 8.75 17.60
CA LEU A 2 -15.10 7.84 18.77
C LEU A 2 -16.49 7.99 19.43
N GLN A 3 -17.06 9.19 19.42
CA GLN A 3 -18.39 9.44 19.96
C GLN A 3 -19.51 8.77 19.15
N VAL A 4 -19.35 8.62 17.82
CA VAL A 4 -20.29 7.85 16.97
C VAL A 4 -20.31 6.40 17.41
N ALA A 5 -19.15 5.76 17.55
CA ALA A 5 -19.03 4.38 18.02
C ALA A 5 -19.66 4.20 19.41
N THR A 6 -19.41 5.15 20.33
CA THR A 6 -20.01 5.15 21.68
C THR A 6 -21.54 5.26 21.64
N CYS A 7 -22.08 6.14 20.80
CA CYS A 7 -23.52 6.31 20.68
C CYS A 7 -24.19 5.09 20.04
N LEU A 8 -23.60 4.51 18.99
CA LEU A 8 -24.11 3.29 18.36
C LEU A 8 -24.11 2.13 19.35
N ASN A 9 -23.03 1.95 20.10
CA ASN A 9 -22.94 0.91 21.11
C ASN A 9 -23.99 1.09 22.21
N GLY A 10 -24.20 2.33 22.66
CA GLY A 10 -25.24 2.67 23.62
C GLY A 10 -26.65 2.40 23.07
N ALA A 11 -26.90 2.73 21.80
CA ALA A 11 -28.18 2.43 21.14
C ALA A 11 -28.45 0.91 21.09
N VAL A 12 -27.48 0.12 20.61
CA VAL A 12 -27.61 -1.35 20.51
C VAL A 12 -27.82 -1.99 21.88
N SER A 13 -27.00 -1.60 22.88
CA SER A 13 -27.13 -2.14 24.25
C SER A 13 -28.48 -1.84 24.86
N ASN A 14 -29.02 -0.64 24.64
CA ASN A 14 -30.35 -0.29 25.15
C ASN A 14 -31.47 -0.97 24.35
N THR A 15 -31.32 -1.18 23.04
CA THR A 15 -32.29 -1.93 22.23
C THR A 15 -32.39 -3.40 22.65
N ARG A 16 -31.31 -3.98 23.17
CA ARG A 16 -31.34 -5.35 23.75
C ARG A 16 -32.12 -5.44 25.08
N LEU A 17 -32.25 -4.33 25.81
CA LEU A 17 -32.91 -4.27 27.12
C LEU A 17 -34.34 -3.74 27.03
N TYR A 18 -34.62 -2.88 26.06
CA TYR A 18 -35.85 -2.15 25.89
C TYR A 18 -36.39 -2.29 24.47
N ALA A 19 -37.65 -1.89 24.24
CA ALA A 19 -38.19 -1.79 22.88
C ALA A 19 -37.47 -0.68 22.06
N ALA A 20 -37.47 -0.78 20.74
CA ALA A 20 -36.76 0.14 19.84
C ALA A 20 -37.25 1.60 19.91
N ASP A 21 -38.48 1.79 20.36
CA ASP A 21 -39.12 3.11 20.56
C ASP A 21 -38.87 3.71 21.97
N HIS A 22 -38.13 3.02 22.82
CA HIS A 22 -37.85 3.50 24.17
C HIS A 22 -37.03 4.81 24.14
N PRO A 23 -37.36 5.81 24.98
CA PRO A 23 -36.73 7.15 24.96
C PRO A 23 -35.20 7.14 25.06
N GLN A 24 -34.60 6.19 25.75
CA GLN A 24 -33.15 6.07 25.84
C GLN A 24 -32.56 5.59 24.54
N VAL A 25 -33.16 4.63 23.82
CA VAL A 25 -32.72 4.16 22.50
C VAL A 25 -32.77 5.32 21.52
N LEU A 26 -33.88 6.02 21.45
CA LEU A 26 -34.07 7.18 20.56
C LEU A 26 -33.04 8.29 20.83
N ARG A 27 -32.72 8.57 22.10
CA ARG A 27 -31.70 9.57 22.46
C ARG A 27 -30.30 9.18 21.93
N TYR A 28 -29.90 7.92 22.01
CA TYR A 28 -28.62 7.47 21.49
C TYR A 28 -28.60 7.48 19.96
N LEU A 29 -29.69 7.07 19.31
CA LEU A 29 -29.87 7.13 17.87
C LEU A 29 -29.77 8.57 17.33
N GLU A 30 -30.49 9.50 17.93
CA GLU A 30 -30.44 10.91 17.53
C GLU A 30 -29.03 11.51 17.68
N ARG A 31 -28.34 11.19 18.76
CA ARG A 31 -26.96 11.64 18.96
C ARG A 31 -26.02 11.05 17.92
N ALA A 32 -26.10 9.74 17.64
CA ALA A 32 -25.31 9.09 16.62
C ALA A 32 -25.59 9.70 15.24
N TYR A 33 -26.86 9.89 14.90
CA TYR A 33 -27.30 10.49 13.65
C TYR A 33 -26.76 11.92 13.47
N ASN A 34 -26.92 12.78 14.48
CA ASN A 34 -26.45 14.16 14.41
C ASN A 34 -24.92 14.26 14.25
N GLN A 35 -24.17 13.36 14.90
CA GLN A 35 -22.72 13.29 14.75
C GLN A 35 -22.31 12.78 13.36
N LEU A 36 -22.97 11.76 12.84
CA LEU A 36 -22.75 11.25 11.49
C LEU A 36 -23.08 12.34 10.46
N GLN A 37 -24.19 13.03 10.58
CA GLN A 37 -24.53 14.15 9.71
C GLN A 37 -23.50 15.28 9.77
N GLY A 38 -22.93 15.57 10.95
CA GLY A 38 -21.87 16.55 11.11
C GLY A 38 -20.60 16.17 10.32
N VAL A 39 -20.21 14.91 10.35
CA VAL A 39 -19.06 14.39 9.62
C VAL A 39 -19.35 14.33 8.13
N LEU A 40 -20.50 13.79 7.73
CA LEU A 40 -20.89 13.62 6.32
C LEU A 40 -21.17 14.95 5.58
N LYS A 41 -21.23 16.09 6.28
CA LYS A 41 -21.22 17.43 5.66
C LYS A 41 -19.85 17.83 5.13
N THR A 42 -18.78 17.30 5.71
CA THR A 42 -17.40 17.66 5.36
C THR A 42 -16.70 16.61 4.51
N GLN A 43 -17.24 15.38 4.48
CA GLN A 43 -16.68 14.27 3.70
C GLN A 43 -17.82 13.39 3.15
N ALA A 44 -17.58 12.73 2.01
CA ALA A 44 -18.62 11.95 1.33
C ALA A 44 -18.98 10.68 2.10
N THR A 45 -18.05 10.09 2.83
CA THR A 45 -18.24 8.83 3.56
C THR A 45 -17.49 8.83 4.88
N LEU A 46 -17.97 8.02 5.84
CA LEU A 46 -17.27 7.68 7.09
C LEU A 46 -17.19 6.15 7.18
N THR A 47 -15.97 5.61 7.23
CA THR A 47 -15.75 4.16 7.23
C THR A 47 -15.07 3.70 8.52
N PHE A 48 -15.65 2.67 9.14
CA PHE A 48 -15.05 1.88 10.21
C PHE A 48 -14.62 0.54 9.65
N LEU A 49 -13.34 0.19 9.81
CA LEU A 49 -12.80 -1.12 9.50
C LEU A 49 -12.36 -1.79 10.79
N VAL A 50 -12.68 -3.06 10.94
CA VAL A 50 -12.22 -3.91 12.04
C VAL A 50 -11.36 -5.01 11.44
N VAL A 51 -10.07 -4.96 11.75
CA VAL A 51 -9.10 -5.96 11.31
C VAL A 51 -8.47 -6.55 12.57
N ASP A 52 -8.66 -7.83 12.80
CA ASP A 52 -8.31 -8.53 14.04
C ASP A 52 -8.97 -7.85 15.26
N ASP A 53 -8.23 -7.10 16.08
CA ASP A 53 -8.74 -6.34 17.23
C ASP A 53 -8.50 -4.82 17.08
N GLU A 54 -8.09 -4.36 15.90
CA GLU A 54 -7.82 -2.95 15.62
C GLU A 54 -8.96 -2.30 14.85
N VAL A 55 -9.25 -1.04 15.20
CA VAL A 55 -10.23 -0.20 14.50
C VAL A 55 -9.50 0.85 13.68
N ILE A 56 -9.83 0.90 12.40
CA ILE A 56 -9.37 1.92 11.49
C ILE A 56 -10.58 2.77 11.12
N ILE A 57 -10.51 4.08 11.34
CA ILE A 57 -11.57 5.03 10.98
C ILE A 57 -11.02 5.96 9.90
N ASP A 58 -11.65 5.98 8.72
CA ASP A 58 -11.22 6.78 7.57
C ASP A 58 -9.71 6.71 7.31
N ASN A 59 -9.21 5.48 7.19
CA ASN A 59 -7.80 5.17 6.95
C ASN A 59 -6.82 5.58 8.08
N ARG A 60 -7.32 5.93 9.27
CA ARG A 60 -6.48 6.22 10.44
C ARG A 60 -6.68 5.16 11.50
N ALA A 61 -5.60 4.48 11.87
CA ALA A 61 -5.64 3.54 12.98
C ALA A 61 -5.93 4.28 14.28
N VAL A 62 -6.90 3.80 15.06
CA VAL A 62 -7.23 4.36 16.36
C VAL A 62 -6.35 3.68 17.40
N THR A 63 -5.30 4.38 17.84
CA THR A 63 -4.34 3.88 18.85
C THR A 63 -4.89 3.90 20.28
N ALA A 64 -5.90 4.73 20.55
CA ALA A 64 -6.51 4.83 21.87
C ALA A 64 -7.54 3.73 22.08
N ARG A 65 -7.18 2.67 22.80
CA ARG A 65 -8.12 1.63 23.24
C ARG A 65 -8.95 2.16 24.39
N THR A 66 -10.21 2.49 24.12
CA THR A 66 -11.19 2.80 25.16
C THR A 66 -12.16 1.61 25.30
N PRO A 67 -12.69 1.34 26.52
CA PRO A 67 -13.66 0.26 26.71
C PRO A 67 -14.86 0.33 25.74
N GLN A 68 -15.28 1.54 25.39
CA GLN A 68 -16.39 1.77 24.47
C GLN A 68 -16.04 1.37 23.03
N LEU A 69 -14.80 1.60 22.61
CA LEU A 69 -14.33 1.21 21.28
C LEU A 69 -14.18 -0.31 21.19
N GLU A 70 -13.64 -0.95 22.24
CA GLU A 70 -13.53 -2.40 22.31
C GLU A 70 -14.92 -3.08 22.25
N GLN A 71 -15.91 -2.52 22.98
CA GLN A 71 -17.28 -3.02 22.89
C GLN A 71 -17.86 -2.85 21.48
N PHE A 72 -17.58 -1.74 20.81
CA PHE A 72 -18.02 -1.53 19.42
C PHE A 72 -17.39 -2.52 18.45
N VAL A 73 -16.10 -2.82 18.61
CA VAL A 73 -15.41 -3.88 17.84
C VAL A 73 -16.06 -5.22 18.03
N GLN A 74 -16.32 -5.60 19.29
CA GLN A 74 -16.98 -6.87 19.61
C GLN A 74 -18.40 -6.93 19.00
N LEU A 75 -19.12 -5.82 19.00
CA LEU A 75 -20.43 -5.72 18.39
C LEU A 75 -20.39 -5.97 16.88
N LEU A 76 -19.45 -5.33 16.18
CA LEU A 76 -19.28 -5.53 14.74
C LEU A 76 -18.83 -6.96 14.42
N LYS A 77 -17.94 -7.54 15.21
CA LYS A 77 -17.51 -8.94 15.07
C LYS A 77 -18.66 -9.93 15.27
N GLN A 78 -19.53 -9.71 16.24
CA GLN A 78 -20.72 -10.54 16.46
C GLN A 78 -21.65 -10.50 15.24
N GLY A 79 -21.76 -9.35 14.56
CA GLY A 79 -22.49 -9.20 13.30
C GLY A 79 -21.74 -9.69 12.07
N ALA A 80 -20.53 -10.27 12.23
CA ALA A 80 -19.62 -10.63 11.14
C ALA A 80 -19.33 -9.45 10.17
N ILE A 81 -19.30 -8.22 10.71
CA ILE A 81 -19.06 -6.98 10.00
C ILE A 81 -17.61 -6.56 10.23
N GLU A 82 -16.81 -6.59 9.18
CA GLU A 82 -15.43 -6.13 9.21
C GLU A 82 -15.30 -4.71 8.63
N ARG A 83 -16.28 -4.29 7.83
CA ARG A 83 -16.37 -2.95 7.26
C ARG A 83 -17.78 -2.39 7.44
N LEU A 84 -17.87 -1.17 8.00
CA LEU A 84 -19.10 -0.40 8.15
C LEU A 84 -18.87 1.00 7.58
N THR A 85 -19.56 1.34 6.49
CA THR A 85 -19.44 2.64 5.81
C THR A 85 -20.77 3.37 5.85
N PHE A 86 -20.75 4.62 6.28
CA PHE A 86 -21.86 5.57 6.18
C PHE A 86 -21.58 6.55 5.04
N SER A 87 -22.60 6.90 4.24
CA SER A 87 -22.49 7.85 3.14
C SER A 87 -23.48 9.00 3.26
N SER A 88 -23.25 10.06 2.49
CA SER A 88 -24.17 11.20 2.38
C SER A 88 -25.55 10.71 1.97
N GLY A 89 -26.60 11.33 2.57
CA GLY A 89 -28.01 10.88 2.38
C GLY A 89 -28.50 9.90 3.44
N LEU A 90 -27.65 9.55 4.44
CA LEU A 90 -28.06 8.73 5.58
C LEU A 90 -29.34 9.26 6.24
N THR A 91 -30.28 8.38 6.46
CA THR A 91 -31.55 8.66 7.17
C THR A 91 -31.54 8.07 8.57
N ILE A 92 -32.33 8.64 9.48
CA ILE A 92 -32.46 8.11 10.84
C ILE A 92 -33.11 6.71 10.83
N GLN A 93 -33.97 6.44 9.85
CA GLN A 93 -34.62 5.14 9.68
C GLN A 93 -33.61 4.04 9.37
N GLU A 94 -32.66 4.29 8.45
CA GLU A 94 -31.58 3.35 8.15
C GLU A 94 -30.69 3.09 9.36
N LEU A 95 -30.41 4.13 10.16
CA LEU A 95 -29.63 3.98 11.38
C LEU A 95 -30.39 3.16 12.44
N THR A 96 -31.71 3.37 12.55
CA THR A 96 -32.57 2.59 13.45
C THR A 96 -32.63 1.12 13.04
N GLN A 97 -32.72 0.85 11.73
CA GLN A 97 -32.66 -0.50 11.19
C GLN A 97 -31.31 -1.17 11.52
N LEU A 98 -30.19 -0.51 11.26
CA LEU A 98 -28.86 -1.03 11.60
C LEU A 98 -28.74 -1.38 13.08
N VAL A 99 -29.21 -0.50 13.96
CA VAL A 99 -29.16 -0.74 15.42
C VAL A 99 -30.08 -1.90 15.82
N GLY A 100 -31.25 -2.04 15.21
CA GLY A 100 -32.15 -3.17 15.40
C GLY A 100 -31.52 -4.51 14.98
N ASP A 101 -30.94 -4.53 13.78
CA ASP A 101 -30.26 -5.71 13.23
C ASP A 101 -29.08 -6.14 14.13
N LEU A 102 -28.26 -5.16 14.59
CA LEU A 102 -27.12 -5.42 15.51
C LEU A 102 -27.56 -5.82 16.94
N ALA A 103 -28.75 -5.46 17.34
CA ALA A 103 -29.30 -5.83 18.66
C ALA A 103 -29.93 -7.23 18.66
N SER A 104 -30.34 -7.74 17.50
CA SER A 104 -30.99 -9.05 17.36
C SER A 104 -30.06 -10.18 17.78
N THR A 105 -30.53 -11.08 18.63
CA THR A 105 -29.77 -12.25 19.12
C THR A 105 -29.94 -13.47 18.24
N HIS A 106 -30.80 -13.40 17.25
CA HIS A 106 -31.11 -14.51 16.34
C HIS A 106 -30.35 -14.25 15.04
N ASN A 107 -29.33 -14.92 14.74
CA ASN A 107 -28.55 -15.05 13.48
C ASN A 107 -29.14 -14.33 12.23
N GLU A 108 -29.78 -13.19 12.41
CA GLU A 108 -30.31 -12.35 11.34
C GLU A 108 -29.16 -11.63 10.66
N VAL A 109 -29.07 -11.77 9.36
CA VAL A 109 -28.05 -11.13 8.54
C VAL A 109 -28.29 -9.63 8.57
N VAL A 110 -27.37 -8.88 9.17
CA VAL A 110 -27.38 -7.42 9.13
C VAL A 110 -27.31 -6.96 7.67
N ARG A 111 -28.26 -6.13 7.23
CA ARG A 111 -28.41 -5.76 5.82
C ARG A 111 -27.87 -4.39 5.52
N SER A 112 -27.19 -4.26 4.38
CA SER A 112 -26.82 -2.95 3.84
C SER A 112 -28.05 -2.18 3.37
N THR A 113 -27.99 -0.86 3.52
CA THR A 113 -28.99 0.08 3.00
C THR A 113 -28.35 0.99 1.95
N PRO A 114 -29.10 1.88 1.26
CA PRO A 114 -28.50 2.84 0.33
C PRO A 114 -27.37 3.66 0.94
N ALA A 115 -27.51 4.16 2.18
CA ALA A 115 -26.53 5.01 2.84
C ALA A 115 -25.65 4.27 3.88
N ILE A 116 -25.90 2.98 4.17
CA ILE A 116 -25.09 2.16 5.08
C ILE A 116 -24.62 0.92 4.35
N LYS A 117 -23.33 0.81 4.11
CA LYS A 117 -22.72 -0.37 3.47
C LYS A 117 -21.97 -1.21 4.49
N LEU A 118 -22.29 -2.49 4.50
CA LEU A 118 -21.66 -3.50 5.33
C LEU A 118 -20.84 -4.44 4.45
N GLY A 119 -19.69 -4.86 4.92
CA GLY A 119 -18.82 -5.77 4.17
C GLY A 119 -17.95 -6.61 5.09
N LYS A 120 -17.47 -7.71 4.54
CA LYS A 120 -16.34 -8.45 5.10
C LYS A 120 -15.08 -7.94 4.40
N VAL A 121 -13.97 -7.89 5.11
CA VAL A 121 -12.66 -7.76 4.51
C VAL A 121 -12.32 -9.13 3.93
N VAL A 122 -12.81 -9.40 2.72
CA VAL A 122 -12.50 -10.65 2.03
C VAL A 122 -11.10 -10.47 1.44
N VAL A 123 -10.11 -11.10 2.05
CA VAL A 123 -8.81 -11.32 1.43
C VAL A 123 -9.02 -12.37 0.35
N GLN A 124 -9.42 -11.97 -0.84
CA GLN A 124 -9.36 -12.85 -2.00
C GLN A 124 -7.94 -12.82 -2.54
N PRO A 125 -7.28 -13.99 -2.70
CA PRO A 125 -6.06 -14.03 -3.50
C PRO A 125 -6.45 -13.59 -4.91
N VAL A 126 -5.76 -12.58 -5.43
CA VAL A 126 -5.89 -12.19 -6.84
C VAL A 126 -5.25 -13.29 -7.66
N SER A 127 -6.02 -14.34 -7.93
CA SER A 127 -5.71 -15.27 -9.01
C SER A 127 -5.90 -14.48 -10.31
N GLY A 128 -4.78 -14.28 -11.03
CA GLY A 128 -4.80 -13.66 -12.34
C GLY A 128 -5.62 -14.52 -13.31
N THR A 129 -6.89 -14.19 -13.44
CA THR A 129 -7.73 -14.59 -14.56
C THR A 129 -8.03 -13.33 -15.34
N GLU A 130 -7.61 -13.33 -16.59
CA GLU A 130 -8.08 -12.43 -17.63
C GLU A 130 -9.62 -12.46 -17.63
N GLN A 131 -10.25 -11.56 -16.90
CA GLN A 131 -11.69 -11.32 -17.04
C GLN A 131 -11.90 -10.06 -17.87
N SER A 132 -12.34 -10.32 -19.05
CA SER A 132 -12.99 -9.47 -20.06
C SER A 132 -13.04 -7.97 -19.76
N ASP A 133 -12.29 -7.21 -20.56
CA ASP A 133 -12.32 -5.74 -20.72
C ASP A 133 -13.69 -5.15 -21.10
N ALA A 134 -14.73 -5.97 -21.21
CA ALA A 134 -16.04 -5.56 -21.71
C ALA A 134 -16.89 -4.76 -20.71
N ALA A 135 -16.53 -4.72 -19.41
CA ALA A 135 -17.34 -4.11 -18.36
C ALA A 135 -16.81 -2.74 -17.85
N LEU A 136 -15.67 -2.26 -18.36
CA LEU A 136 -15.10 -0.98 -17.91
C LEU A 136 -15.80 0.20 -18.61
N SER A 137 -16.11 1.26 -17.83
CA SER A 137 -16.58 2.52 -18.41
C SER A 137 -15.54 3.11 -19.36
N LEU A 138 -15.99 3.91 -20.34
CA LEU A 138 -15.10 4.59 -21.29
C LEU A 138 -14.01 5.39 -20.57
N GLU A 139 -14.37 6.05 -19.47
CA GLU A 139 -13.46 6.82 -18.64
C GLU A 139 -12.41 5.94 -17.93
N SER A 140 -12.81 4.76 -17.45
CA SER A 140 -11.90 3.77 -16.86
C SER A 140 -10.92 3.20 -17.88
N ARG A 141 -11.35 2.95 -19.11
CA ARG A 141 -10.50 2.50 -20.22
C ARG A 141 -9.48 3.57 -20.60
N GLN A 142 -9.90 4.82 -20.76
CA GLN A 142 -9.00 5.94 -21.05
C GLN A 142 -7.96 6.14 -19.94
N ARG A 143 -8.34 5.95 -18.67
CA ARG A 143 -7.40 6.02 -17.54
C ARG A 143 -6.38 4.89 -17.58
N LEU A 144 -6.81 3.66 -17.90
CA LEU A 144 -5.90 2.51 -18.02
C LEU A 144 -4.94 2.67 -19.21
N GLU A 145 -5.41 3.18 -20.33
CA GLU A 145 -4.57 3.50 -21.50
C GLU A 145 -3.54 4.58 -21.16
N ALA A 146 -3.95 5.67 -20.51
CA ALA A 146 -3.04 6.73 -20.08
C ALA A 146 -1.97 6.22 -19.10
N LEU A 147 -2.31 5.28 -18.20
CA LEU A 147 -1.35 4.64 -17.30
C LEU A 147 -0.41 3.69 -18.05
N ALA A 148 -0.90 2.97 -19.05
CA ALA A 148 -0.09 2.10 -19.89
C ALA A 148 0.91 2.90 -20.73
N ASP A 149 0.48 4.07 -21.22
CA ASP A 149 1.35 5.00 -21.98
C ASP A 149 2.40 5.63 -21.06
N LEU A 150 2.01 6.10 -19.87
CA LEU A 150 2.93 6.61 -18.87
C LEU A 150 4.00 5.57 -18.53
N ARG A 151 3.61 4.32 -18.31
CA ARG A 151 4.56 3.23 -18.03
C ARG A 151 5.54 2.96 -19.17
N ARG A 152 5.08 3.00 -20.44
CA ARG A 152 5.95 2.81 -21.61
C ARG A 152 7.01 3.89 -21.69
N HIS A 153 6.61 5.16 -21.61
CA HIS A 153 7.56 6.29 -21.61
C HIS A 153 8.52 6.21 -20.43
N SER A 154 8.01 5.85 -19.24
CA SER A 154 8.85 5.69 -18.05
C SER A 154 9.90 4.59 -18.17
N LEU A 155 9.58 3.49 -18.89
CA LEU A 155 10.55 2.42 -19.16
C LEU A 155 11.68 2.91 -20.09
N ASP A 156 11.33 3.67 -21.12
CA ASP A 156 12.31 4.23 -22.05
C ASP A 156 13.21 5.26 -21.35
N ASP A 157 12.64 6.17 -20.58
CA ASP A 157 13.38 7.18 -19.81
C ASP A 157 14.32 6.53 -18.79
N LEU A 158 13.86 5.49 -18.10
CA LEU A 158 14.68 4.79 -17.12
C LEU A 158 15.78 3.97 -17.81
N ARG A 159 15.48 3.32 -18.92
CA ARG A 159 16.48 2.60 -19.73
C ARG A 159 17.57 3.54 -20.19
N ASP A 160 17.22 4.69 -20.77
CA ASP A 160 18.17 5.71 -21.19
C ASP A 160 19.04 6.20 -20.02
N THR A 161 18.42 6.40 -18.87
CA THR A 161 19.12 6.78 -17.64
C THR A 161 20.17 5.73 -17.25
N TYR A 162 19.79 4.48 -17.19
CA TYR A 162 20.70 3.38 -16.81
C TYR A 162 21.80 3.14 -17.87
N GLN A 163 21.49 3.27 -19.16
CA GLN A 163 22.51 3.19 -20.22
C GLN A 163 23.55 4.33 -20.11
N ARG A 164 23.11 5.54 -19.76
CA ARG A 164 24.02 6.65 -19.47
C ARG A 164 24.88 6.39 -18.25
N ILE A 165 24.35 5.76 -17.22
CA ILE A 165 25.12 5.30 -16.05
C ILE A 165 26.23 4.34 -16.51
N GLN A 166 25.90 3.34 -17.31
CA GLN A 166 26.86 2.36 -17.84
C GLN A 166 27.94 3.03 -18.69
N GLY A 167 27.57 4.02 -19.51
CA GLY A 167 28.49 4.79 -20.34
C GLY A 167 29.29 5.86 -19.59
N SER A 168 29.15 5.98 -18.27
CA SER A 168 29.77 7.04 -17.45
C SER A 168 29.44 8.47 -17.92
N HIS A 169 28.28 8.66 -18.52
CA HIS A 169 27.78 9.95 -18.98
C HIS A 169 26.96 10.65 -17.92
N ASP A 170 26.91 11.98 -17.94
CA ASP A 170 26.04 12.76 -17.06
C ASP A 170 24.55 12.37 -17.29
N ILE A 171 23.87 12.02 -16.21
CA ILE A 171 22.44 11.74 -16.25
C ILE A 171 21.67 13.06 -16.27
N SER A 172 20.72 13.18 -17.19
CA SER A 172 19.70 14.22 -17.07
C SER A 172 18.74 13.84 -15.94
N SER A 173 18.79 14.57 -14.83
CA SER A 173 17.82 14.43 -13.74
C SER A 173 16.37 14.74 -14.20
N MET A 174 16.22 15.35 -15.37
CA MET A 174 14.93 15.80 -15.92
C MET A 174 14.02 14.63 -16.28
N GLY A 175 14.49 13.62 -17.03
CA GLY A 175 13.67 12.46 -17.40
C GLY A 175 13.19 11.66 -16.18
N LEU A 176 14.07 11.43 -15.19
CA LEU A 176 13.69 10.78 -13.94
C LEU A 176 12.64 11.59 -13.16
N SER A 177 12.84 12.92 -13.13
CA SER A 177 11.90 13.81 -12.44
C SER A 177 10.53 13.82 -13.12
N GLU A 178 10.48 13.84 -14.45
CA GLU A 178 9.24 13.80 -15.23
C GLU A 178 8.51 12.47 -15.07
N MET A 179 9.24 11.35 -15.09
CA MET A 179 8.69 10.03 -14.81
C MET A 179 8.03 9.96 -13.42
N VAL A 180 8.73 10.38 -12.38
CA VAL A 180 8.22 10.37 -11.00
C VAL A 180 7.03 11.32 -10.87
N GLN A 181 7.07 12.50 -11.50
CA GLN A 181 5.95 13.44 -11.50
C GLN A 181 4.71 12.84 -12.20
N GLY A 182 4.91 12.07 -13.25
CA GLY A 182 3.84 11.31 -13.90
C GLY A 182 3.15 10.32 -12.96
N PHE A 183 3.93 9.58 -12.17
CA PHE A 183 3.38 8.66 -11.16
C PHE A 183 2.66 9.40 -10.03
N LEU A 184 3.21 10.50 -9.54
CA LEU A 184 2.53 11.37 -8.56
C LEU A 184 1.15 11.81 -9.07
N ASN A 185 1.09 12.29 -10.31
CA ASN A 185 -0.18 12.70 -10.91
C ASN A 185 -1.17 11.54 -11.06
N GLY A 186 -0.68 10.32 -11.31
CA GLY A 186 -1.49 9.10 -11.32
C GLY A 186 -2.04 8.75 -9.94
N MET A 187 -1.22 8.85 -8.89
CA MET A 187 -1.60 8.57 -7.51
C MET A 187 -2.62 9.57 -6.98
N LEU A 188 -2.45 10.86 -7.25
CA LEU A 188 -3.41 11.92 -6.88
C LEU A 188 -4.82 11.70 -7.46
N ARG A 189 -4.96 10.87 -8.49
CA ARG A 189 -6.26 10.47 -9.08
C ARG A 189 -6.89 9.25 -8.40
N ASN A 190 -6.42 8.85 -7.21
CA ASN A 190 -6.88 7.67 -6.47
C ASN A 190 -6.76 6.34 -7.26
N VAL A 191 -5.77 6.22 -8.10
CA VAL A 191 -5.48 4.96 -8.80
C VAL A 191 -4.80 3.99 -7.83
N ASN A 192 -5.28 2.74 -7.80
CA ASN A 192 -4.66 1.70 -7.00
C ASN A 192 -3.20 1.47 -7.45
N PRO A 193 -2.18 1.63 -6.57
CA PRO A 193 -0.78 1.42 -6.93
C PRO A 193 -0.50 0.04 -7.53
N LEU A 194 -1.17 -1.01 -7.06
CA LEU A 194 -1.00 -2.36 -7.61
C LEU A 194 -1.43 -2.47 -9.08
N ARG A 195 -2.37 -1.62 -9.54
CA ARG A 195 -2.77 -1.52 -10.94
C ARG A 195 -1.80 -0.70 -11.77
N MET A 196 -1.00 0.14 -11.12
CA MET A 196 0.06 0.90 -11.77
C MET A 196 1.30 0.04 -12.02
N LEU A 197 1.44 -1.13 -11.37
CA LEU A 197 2.59 -2.00 -11.55
C LEU A 197 2.67 -2.52 -12.99
N ALA A 198 3.86 -2.44 -13.56
CA ALA A 198 4.14 -2.95 -14.88
C ALA A 198 4.21 -4.49 -14.86
N SER A 199 3.63 -5.12 -15.88
CA SER A 199 3.81 -6.56 -16.12
C SER A 199 5.07 -6.77 -16.94
N LEU A 200 5.87 -7.74 -16.56
CA LEU A 200 7.04 -8.17 -17.35
C LEU A 200 6.58 -8.76 -18.67
N LYS A 201 7.10 -8.23 -19.79
CA LYS A 201 6.89 -8.78 -21.12
C LYS A 201 8.08 -9.61 -21.61
N SER A 202 9.29 -9.32 -21.10
CA SER A 202 10.51 -10.05 -21.44
C SER A 202 11.50 -10.06 -20.28
N SER A 203 12.45 -10.99 -20.27
CA SER A 203 13.53 -11.08 -19.27
C SER A 203 14.48 -9.87 -19.33
N ASP A 204 14.70 -9.32 -20.52
CA ASP A 204 15.64 -8.22 -20.73
C ASP A 204 15.14 -6.88 -20.17
N GLU A 205 13.82 -6.77 -19.92
CA GLU A 205 13.19 -5.59 -19.32
C GLU A 205 13.04 -5.69 -17.78
N TYR A 206 13.51 -6.80 -17.18
CA TYR A 206 13.28 -7.06 -15.76
C TYR A 206 13.80 -5.92 -14.87
N THR A 207 15.04 -5.51 -15.03
CA THR A 207 15.68 -4.49 -14.15
C THR A 207 14.92 -3.17 -14.15
N PHE A 208 14.51 -2.69 -15.33
CA PHE A 208 13.81 -1.41 -15.46
C PHE A 208 12.37 -1.49 -14.97
N THR A 209 11.66 -2.56 -15.35
CA THR A 209 10.28 -2.79 -14.88
C THR A 209 10.23 -2.92 -13.36
N HIS A 210 11.19 -3.65 -12.79
CA HIS A 210 11.34 -3.80 -11.35
C HIS A 210 11.59 -2.44 -10.67
N ALA A 211 12.53 -1.63 -11.16
CA ALA A 211 12.82 -0.34 -10.59
C ALA A 211 11.60 0.62 -10.61
N ILE A 212 10.79 0.58 -11.68
CA ILE A 212 9.52 1.32 -11.76
C ILE A 212 8.52 0.80 -10.72
N ASN A 213 8.36 -0.51 -10.60
CA ASN A 213 7.44 -1.10 -9.64
C ASN A 213 7.84 -0.76 -8.20
N VAL A 214 9.13 -0.84 -7.86
CA VAL A 214 9.66 -0.45 -6.56
C VAL A 214 9.43 1.05 -6.30
N CYS A 215 9.63 1.90 -7.31
CA CYS A 215 9.33 3.33 -7.22
C CYS A 215 7.86 3.57 -6.86
N ILE A 216 6.92 3.00 -7.60
CA ILE A 216 5.47 3.14 -7.37
C ILE A 216 5.07 2.64 -5.97
N LEU A 217 5.55 1.47 -5.57
CA LEU A 217 5.23 0.88 -4.28
C LEU A 217 5.79 1.69 -3.11
N THR A 218 7.02 2.18 -3.25
CA THR A 218 7.67 3.01 -2.21
C THR A 218 6.97 4.36 -2.07
N MET A 219 6.62 5.02 -3.18
CA MET A 219 5.87 6.27 -3.17
C MET A 219 4.49 6.09 -2.52
N ALA A 220 3.78 5.01 -2.88
CA ALA A 220 2.47 4.71 -2.29
C ALA A 220 2.56 4.43 -0.78
N GLN A 221 3.63 3.76 -0.33
CA GLN A 221 3.89 3.53 1.08
C GLN A 221 4.19 4.85 1.82
N ALA A 222 4.99 5.74 1.22
CA ALA A 222 5.31 7.05 1.77
C ALA A 222 4.08 7.97 1.84
N GLU A 223 3.25 7.99 0.79
CA GLU A 223 1.99 8.74 0.76
C GLU A 223 1.02 8.26 1.86
N ALA A 224 0.92 6.95 2.07
CA ALA A 224 0.10 6.37 3.14
C ALA A 224 0.59 6.77 4.55
N LEU A 225 1.86 7.14 4.70
CA LEU A 225 2.43 7.72 5.92
C LEU A 225 2.25 9.24 6.02
N GLY A 226 1.59 9.87 5.06
CA GLY A 226 1.34 11.32 5.02
C GLY A 226 2.50 12.14 4.45
N ILE A 227 3.42 11.51 3.73
CA ILE A 227 4.50 12.20 3.02
C ILE A 227 3.96 12.66 1.67
N ASP A 228 4.16 13.93 1.33
CA ASP A 228 3.69 14.56 0.10
C ASP A 228 4.73 15.51 -0.53
N GLY A 229 4.33 16.17 -1.60
CA GLY A 229 5.08 17.24 -2.26
C GLY A 229 6.48 16.81 -2.71
N ARG A 230 7.46 17.69 -2.50
CA ARG A 230 8.83 17.48 -2.97
C ARG A 230 9.49 16.25 -2.33
N LEU A 231 9.23 15.99 -1.06
CA LEU A 231 9.85 14.83 -0.39
C LEU A 231 9.35 13.51 -1.00
N LEU A 232 8.06 13.41 -1.32
CA LEU A 232 7.51 12.23 -2.00
C LEU A 232 8.12 12.05 -3.39
N HIS A 233 8.31 13.15 -4.14
CA HIS A 233 9.04 13.13 -5.41
C HIS A 233 10.48 12.62 -5.24
N ASP A 234 11.22 13.16 -4.28
CA ASP A 234 12.62 12.78 -4.03
C ASP A 234 12.74 11.30 -3.59
N ILE A 235 11.74 10.78 -2.88
CA ILE A 235 11.61 9.35 -2.55
C ILE A 235 11.41 8.51 -3.81
N GLY A 236 10.57 8.96 -4.75
CA GLY A 236 10.35 8.27 -6.03
C GLY A 236 11.63 8.18 -6.85
N VAL A 237 12.37 9.29 -6.98
CA VAL A 237 13.68 9.31 -7.65
C VAL A 237 14.67 8.36 -6.95
N ALA A 238 14.72 8.37 -5.61
CA ALA A 238 15.60 7.49 -4.86
C ALA A 238 15.28 6.01 -5.09
N ALA A 239 13.99 5.66 -5.06
CA ALA A 239 13.54 4.30 -5.29
C ALA A 239 13.81 3.80 -6.72
N SER A 240 13.69 4.68 -7.74
CA SER A 240 14.00 4.32 -9.12
C SER A 240 15.49 4.07 -9.38
N LEU A 241 16.38 4.58 -8.53
CA LEU A 241 17.83 4.45 -8.65
C LEU A 241 18.46 3.49 -7.64
N HIS A 242 17.68 2.81 -6.77
CA HIS A 242 18.23 1.95 -5.72
C HIS A 242 19.21 0.90 -6.25
N ASP A 243 18.91 0.35 -7.41
CA ASP A 243 19.65 -0.71 -8.08
C ASP A 243 20.59 -0.22 -9.22
N ALA A 244 20.82 1.09 -9.33
CA ALA A 244 21.64 1.67 -10.40
C ALA A 244 23.05 1.06 -10.51
N GLY A 245 23.57 0.57 -9.39
CA GLY A 245 24.88 -0.10 -9.35
C GLY A 245 24.96 -1.45 -10.05
N LYS A 246 23.83 -2.08 -10.37
CA LYS A 246 23.79 -3.30 -11.17
C LYS A 246 24.39 -3.11 -12.57
N MET A 247 24.43 -1.89 -13.07
CA MET A 247 25.09 -1.54 -14.32
C MET A 247 26.61 -1.77 -14.32
N PHE A 248 27.21 -1.92 -13.15
CA PHE A 248 28.64 -2.22 -12.98
C PHE A 248 28.91 -3.70 -12.71
N ILE A 249 27.87 -4.53 -12.67
CA ILE A 249 27.97 -5.99 -12.53
C ILE A 249 27.92 -6.63 -13.93
N SER A 250 28.77 -7.62 -14.18
CA SER A 250 28.80 -8.31 -15.48
C SER A 250 27.49 -9.05 -15.76
N ASP A 251 27.09 -9.06 -17.04
CA ASP A 251 25.90 -9.77 -17.49
C ASP A 251 25.94 -11.27 -17.17
N ASP A 252 27.12 -11.89 -17.17
CA ASP A 252 27.30 -13.30 -16.81
C ASP A 252 26.89 -13.60 -15.37
N ILE A 253 27.04 -12.62 -14.45
CA ILE A 253 26.63 -12.74 -13.05
C ILE A 253 25.14 -12.37 -12.89
N LEU A 254 24.74 -11.26 -13.53
CA LEU A 254 23.34 -10.76 -13.43
C LEU A 254 22.33 -11.76 -14.00
N ASN A 255 22.67 -12.39 -15.13
CA ASN A 255 21.78 -13.28 -15.88
C ASN A 255 22.09 -14.76 -15.67
N LYS A 256 22.93 -15.11 -14.69
CA LYS A 256 23.33 -16.49 -14.43
C LYS A 256 22.10 -17.34 -14.07
N PRO A 257 21.86 -18.45 -14.81
CA PRO A 257 20.70 -19.31 -14.55
C PRO A 257 20.81 -20.11 -13.26
N ASP A 258 22.04 -20.39 -12.83
CA ASP A 258 22.35 -21.18 -11.65
C ASP A 258 22.58 -20.29 -10.42
N LYS A 259 22.73 -20.91 -9.26
CA LYS A 259 23.12 -20.19 -8.03
C LYS A 259 24.50 -19.55 -8.22
N LEU A 260 24.64 -18.33 -7.75
CA LEU A 260 25.93 -17.64 -7.71
C LEU A 260 26.89 -18.36 -6.77
N THR A 261 28.17 -18.43 -7.13
CA THR A 261 29.25 -18.84 -6.23
C THR A 261 29.47 -17.77 -5.16
N ASP A 262 30.27 -18.08 -4.13
CA ASP A 262 30.56 -17.11 -3.08
C ASP A 262 31.31 -15.89 -3.62
N GLU A 263 32.20 -16.05 -4.60
CA GLU A 263 32.92 -14.97 -5.29
C GLU A 263 31.95 -14.10 -6.12
N GLU A 264 31.05 -14.74 -6.87
CA GLU A 264 30.03 -14.03 -7.66
C GLU A 264 29.06 -13.30 -6.73
N TRP A 265 28.68 -13.90 -5.60
CA TRP A 265 27.88 -13.24 -4.57
C TRP A 265 28.62 -12.05 -3.97
N HIS A 266 29.91 -12.17 -3.68
CA HIS A 266 30.72 -11.06 -3.20
C HIS A 266 30.69 -9.92 -4.22
N HIS A 267 30.87 -10.24 -5.51
CA HIS A 267 30.81 -9.25 -6.58
C HIS A 267 29.41 -8.64 -6.73
N MET A 268 28.34 -9.46 -6.71
CA MET A 268 26.96 -8.99 -6.76
C MET A 268 26.67 -7.96 -5.66
N ARG A 269 27.12 -8.19 -4.44
CA ARG A 269 26.88 -7.28 -3.29
C ARG A 269 27.54 -5.90 -3.45
N THR A 270 28.53 -5.77 -4.33
CA THR A 270 29.20 -4.48 -4.57
C THR A 270 28.29 -3.47 -5.25
N HIS A 271 27.19 -3.89 -5.91
CA HIS A 271 26.31 -2.97 -6.63
C HIS A 271 25.77 -1.84 -5.74
N SER A 272 25.45 -2.11 -4.47
CA SER A 272 24.94 -1.10 -3.56
C SER A 272 25.95 0.04 -3.31
N ALA A 273 27.20 -0.32 -3.04
CA ALA A 273 28.27 0.66 -2.83
C ALA A 273 28.68 1.36 -4.14
N GLN A 274 28.78 0.64 -5.25
CA GLN A 274 29.14 1.21 -6.55
C GLN A 274 28.05 2.15 -7.06
N GLY A 275 26.78 1.78 -6.93
CA GLY A 275 25.64 2.64 -7.28
C GLY A 275 25.63 3.92 -6.45
N ALA A 276 25.81 3.80 -5.14
CA ALA A 276 25.91 4.94 -4.24
C ALA A 276 27.05 5.89 -4.61
N GLN A 277 28.25 5.35 -4.84
CA GLN A 277 29.41 6.15 -5.28
C GLN A 277 29.15 6.88 -6.60
N TYR A 278 28.49 6.22 -7.53
CA TYR A 278 28.15 6.84 -8.81
C TYR A 278 27.14 7.98 -8.62
N ILE A 279 26.03 7.71 -7.91
CA ILE A 279 24.97 8.69 -7.64
C ILE A 279 25.51 9.92 -6.90
N LEU A 280 26.47 9.75 -6.00
CA LEU A 280 27.06 10.85 -5.25
C LEU A 280 27.76 11.89 -6.15
N ARG A 281 28.22 11.47 -7.34
CA ARG A 281 28.91 12.33 -8.32
C ARG A 281 27.94 13.09 -9.22
N LEU A 282 26.68 12.71 -9.23
CA LEU A 282 25.66 13.30 -10.10
C LEU A 282 25.14 14.61 -9.52
N SER A 283 24.93 15.58 -10.39
CA SER A 283 24.26 16.83 -10.03
C SER A 283 22.75 16.72 -10.21
N GLY A 284 21.97 17.40 -9.36
CA GLY A 284 20.51 17.46 -9.47
C GLY A 284 19.77 16.20 -8.99
N ILE A 285 20.47 15.17 -8.52
CA ILE A 285 19.86 13.97 -7.91
C ILE A 285 19.70 14.17 -6.39
N PRO A 286 18.54 13.85 -5.80
CA PRO A 286 18.33 13.93 -4.36
C PRO A 286 19.33 13.08 -3.57
N LYS A 287 19.84 13.60 -2.45
CA LYS A 287 20.74 12.82 -1.56
C LYS A 287 20.13 11.52 -1.05
N LEU A 288 18.81 11.43 -1.00
CA LEU A 288 18.10 10.20 -0.67
C LEU A 288 18.43 9.05 -1.63
N ALA A 289 18.70 9.34 -2.91
CA ALA A 289 19.09 8.31 -3.89
C ALA A 289 20.41 7.64 -3.55
N PHE A 290 21.40 8.42 -3.04
CA PHE A 290 22.65 7.85 -2.53
C PHE A 290 22.40 6.89 -1.37
N LEU A 291 21.58 7.32 -0.37
CA LEU A 291 21.24 6.47 0.78
C LEU A 291 20.48 5.23 0.33
N ALA A 292 19.49 5.38 -0.55
CA ALA A 292 18.71 4.27 -1.08
C ALA A 292 19.61 3.22 -1.76
N ALA A 293 20.50 3.64 -2.65
CA ALA A 293 21.42 2.72 -3.32
C ALA A 293 22.37 2.02 -2.35
N LEU A 294 22.86 2.73 -1.32
CA LEU A 294 23.79 2.18 -0.35
C LEU A 294 23.14 1.18 0.61
N GLU A 295 21.93 1.51 1.09
CA GLU A 295 21.35 0.90 2.30
C GLU A 295 20.22 -0.11 2.07
N HIS A 296 19.62 -0.20 0.86
CA HIS A 296 18.41 -1.00 0.62
C HIS A 296 18.55 -2.50 0.92
N HIS A 297 19.77 -3.00 1.08
CA HIS A 297 20.07 -4.35 1.52
C HIS A 297 20.54 -4.46 2.97
N ILE A 298 20.60 -3.34 3.71
CA ILE A 298 20.83 -3.36 5.15
C ILE A 298 19.49 -3.64 5.83
N ARG A 299 19.47 -4.70 6.65
CA ARG A 299 18.27 -5.15 7.35
C ARG A 299 17.96 -4.24 8.55
N TYR A 300 16.75 -4.32 9.02
CA TYR A 300 16.28 -3.56 10.18
C TYR A 300 17.10 -3.88 11.46
N ASP A 301 17.57 -5.11 11.64
CA ASP A 301 18.42 -5.55 12.73
C ASP A 301 19.90 -5.13 12.58
N GLY A 302 20.24 -4.42 11.51
CA GLY A 302 21.60 -3.96 11.20
C GLY A 302 22.46 -5.01 10.48
N SER A 303 21.96 -6.20 10.22
CA SER A 303 22.63 -7.19 9.37
C SER A 303 22.44 -6.87 7.88
N GLY A 304 22.95 -7.73 6.98
CA GLY A 304 22.86 -7.50 5.53
C GLY A 304 24.14 -6.92 4.96
N TYR A 305 24.03 -6.10 3.91
CA TYR A 305 25.19 -5.47 3.25
C TYR A 305 24.84 -4.11 2.64
N PRO A 306 25.83 -3.21 2.46
CA PRO A 306 27.21 -3.33 2.95
C PRO A 306 27.27 -3.22 4.47
N ASP A 307 28.32 -3.76 5.09
CA ASP A 307 28.57 -3.56 6.52
C ASP A 307 29.12 -2.13 6.74
N LEU A 308 28.31 -1.27 7.32
CA LEU A 308 28.66 0.12 7.65
C LEU A 308 29.06 0.29 9.11
N GLY A 309 29.25 -0.81 9.83
CA GLY A 309 29.67 -0.83 11.23
C GLY A 309 28.50 -0.90 12.23
N LYS A 310 28.86 -1.24 13.47
CA LYS A 310 27.88 -1.43 14.55
C LYS A 310 27.14 -0.13 14.87
N GLY A 311 25.82 -0.23 14.97
CA GLY A 311 24.94 0.89 15.33
C GLY A 311 24.45 1.72 14.14
N TRP A 312 24.84 1.37 12.92
CA TRP A 312 24.24 2.00 11.73
C TRP A 312 22.75 1.64 11.67
N GLN A 313 21.93 2.68 11.48
CA GLN A 313 20.48 2.52 11.28
C GLN A 313 20.15 2.99 9.85
N PRO A 314 19.66 2.11 8.96
CA PRO A 314 19.32 2.50 7.62
C PRO A 314 18.21 3.57 7.62
N ASN A 315 18.28 4.50 6.68
CA ASN A 315 17.28 5.54 6.50
C ASN A 315 15.89 4.93 6.30
N ILE A 316 14.84 5.59 6.81
CA ILE A 316 13.48 5.09 6.71
C ILE A 316 13.04 4.88 5.24
N VAL A 317 13.53 5.70 4.31
CA VAL A 317 13.25 5.55 2.87
C VAL A 317 13.90 4.28 2.34
N SER A 318 15.15 3.99 2.71
CA SER A 318 15.85 2.75 2.34
C SER A 318 15.11 1.51 2.88
N GLN A 319 14.55 1.60 4.10
CA GLN A 319 13.74 0.54 4.69
C GLN A 319 12.40 0.33 3.95
N MET A 320 11.75 1.41 3.48
CA MET A 320 10.55 1.33 2.64
C MET A 320 10.87 0.67 1.29
N ILE A 321 11.98 1.06 0.68
CA ILE A 321 12.46 0.48 -0.58
C ILE A 321 12.74 -1.01 -0.42
N ALA A 322 13.40 -1.44 0.66
CA ALA A 322 13.69 -2.85 0.93
C ALA A 322 12.41 -3.73 0.97
N ILE A 323 11.32 -3.23 1.53
CA ILE A 323 10.03 -3.95 1.56
C ILE A 323 9.44 -4.02 0.14
N ALA A 324 9.44 -2.91 -0.59
CA ALA A 324 8.91 -2.83 -1.95
C ALA A 324 9.71 -3.72 -2.93
N ASP A 325 11.04 -3.68 -2.82
CA ASP A 325 11.97 -4.51 -3.60
C ASP A 325 11.68 -6.00 -3.41
N VAL A 326 11.65 -6.47 -2.17
CA VAL A 326 11.40 -7.89 -1.87
C VAL A 326 9.99 -8.30 -2.30
N PHE A 327 8.99 -7.44 -2.14
CA PHE A 327 7.62 -7.71 -2.59
C PHE A 327 7.57 -7.88 -4.11
N ASP A 328 8.08 -6.91 -4.88
CA ASP A 328 8.07 -6.99 -6.36
C ASP A 328 8.92 -8.15 -6.86
N ALA A 329 10.10 -8.37 -6.26
CA ALA A 329 10.99 -9.47 -6.61
C ALA A 329 10.38 -10.87 -6.40
N MET A 330 9.48 -11.02 -5.43
CA MET A 330 8.76 -12.28 -5.21
C MET A 330 7.52 -12.43 -6.10
N ARG A 331 6.88 -11.32 -6.46
CA ARG A 331 5.67 -11.28 -7.28
C ARG A 331 5.98 -11.37 -8.78
N SER A 332 7.14 -10.90 -9.19
CA SER A 332 7.54 -10.86 -10.59
C SER A 332 8.11 -12.20 -11.06
N ARG A 333 7.74 -12.57 -12.29
CA ARG A 333 8.35 -13.74 -12.96
C ARG A 333 9.80 -13.41 -13.31
N ARG A 334 10.71 -14.33 -12.96
CA ARG A 334 12.13 -14.26 -13.35
C ARG A 334 12.47 -15.44 -14.23
N PRO A 335 13.52 -15.38 -15.05
CA PRO A 335 13.88 -16.49 -15.96
C PRO A 335 13.96 -17.86 -15.27
N TYR A 336 14.28 -17.87 -13.97
CA TYR A 336 14.52 -19.09 -13.19
C TYR A 336 13.63 -19.23 -11.96
N LYS A 337 12.58 -18.37 -11.80
CA LYS A 337 11.74 -18.39 -10.61
C LYS A 337 10.30 -17.97 -10.93
N GLU A 338 9.37 -18.87 -10.66
CA GLU A 338 7.95 -18.57 -10.78
C GLU A 338 7.51 -17.56 -9.71
N PRO A 339 6.53 -16.70 -10.03
CA PRO A 339 5.94 -15.76 -9.09
C PRO A 339 5.36 -16.49 -7.87
N LYS A 340 5.57 -15.91 -6.68
CA LYS A 340 4.92 -16.42 -5.47
C LYS A 340 3.50 -15.86 -5.38
N PRO A 341 2.54 -16.66 -4.86
CA PRO A 341 1.20 -16.15 -4.51
C PRO A 341 1.29 -15.02 -3.48
N ASP A 342 0.44 -13.99 -3.63
CA ASP A 342 0.44 -12.81 -2.75
C ASP A 342 0.29 -13.19 -1.26
N ALA A 343 -0.56 -14.18 -0.94
CA ALA A 343 -0.71 -14.68 0.43
C ALA A 343 0.60 -15.23 1.02
N LEU A 344 1.44 -15.88 0.20
CA LEU A 344 2.74 -16.36 0.65
C LEU A 344 3.74 -15.20 0.84
N ILE A 345 3.68 -14.18 -0.03
CA ILE A 345 4.51 -12.99 0.08
C ILE A 345 4.17 -12.24 1.38
N VAL A 346 2.89 -12.02 1.66
CA VAL A 346 2.40 -11.42 2.91
C VAL A 346 2.94 -12.17 4.13
N LYS A 347 2.84 -13.51 4.13
CA LYS A 347 3.36 -14.34 5.22
C LYS A 347 4.86 -14.18 5.42
N ILE A 348 5.64 -14.11 4.33
CA ILE A 348 7.09 -13.90 4.39
C ILE A 348 7.41 -12.52 4.99
N LEU A 349 6.74 -11.45 4.52
CA LEU A 349 6.95 -10.11 5.07
C LEU A 349 6.62 -10.03 6.56
N GLN A 350 5.56 -10.73 7.01
CA GLN A 350 5.20 -10.81 8.42
C GLN A 350 6.24 -11.58 9.24
N GLN A 351 6.75 -12.69 8.73
CA GLN A 351 7.77 -13.52 9.41
C GLN A 351 9.11 -12.79 9.55
N GLU A 352 9.49 -11.99 8.56
CA GLU A 352 10.73 -11.22 8.53
C GLU A 352 10.61 -9.85 9.22
N SER A 353 9.43 -9.54 9.75
CA SER A 353 9.16 -8.31 10.50
C SER A 353 9.89 -8.31 11.83
N GLY A 354 10.66 -7.25 12.09
CA GLY A 354 11.49 -7.12 13.30
C GLY A 354 12.93 -7.62 13.13
N SER A 355 13.24 -8.37 12.08
CA SER A 355 14.60 -8.77 11.71
C SER A 355 15.04 -8.09 10.41
N THR A 356 14.52 -8.55 9.28
CA THR A 356 14.83 -7.98 7.96
C THR A 356 14.15 -6.63 7.76
N PHE A 357 12.88 -6.50 8.16
CA PHE A 357 12.05 -5.34 7.90
C PHE A 357 11.58 -4.65 9.19
N ASN A 358 11.43 -3.33 9.09
CA ASN A 358 10.83 -2.52 10.14
C ASN A 358 9.36 -2.90 10.35
N PRO A 359 8.94 -3.29 11.57
CA PRO A 359 7.58 -3.75 11.84
C PRO A 359 6.48 -2.74 11.52
N HIS A 360 6.76 -1.45 11.74
CA HIS A 360 5.81 -0.39 11.45
C HIS A 360 5.62 -0.20 9.95
N LEU A 361 6.71 -0.30 9.18
CA LEU A 361 6.66 -0.18 7.71
C LEU A 361 6.01 -1.41 7.07
N VAL A 362 6.28 -2.62 7.57
CA VAL A 362 5.58 -3.85 7.12
C VAL A 362 4.08 -3.69 7.32
N ARG A 363 3.64 -3.27 8.50
CA ARG A 363 2.21 -3.06 8.78
C ARG A 363 1.60 -2.04 7.80
N ASN A 364 2.25 -0.88 7.61
CA ASN A 364 1.81 0.14 6.66
C ASN A 364 1.71 -0.42 5.24
N PHE A 365 2.72 -1.15 4.78
CA PHE A 365 2.75 -1.73 3.44
C PHE A 365 1.64 -2.78 3.25
N LEU A 366 1.44 -3.67 4.22
CA LEU A 366 0.37 -4.67 4.16
C LEU A 366 -1.03 -4.03 4.15
N GLN A 367 -1.24 -2.98 4.93
CA GLN A 367 -2.47 -2.20 4.88
C GLN A 367 -2.68 -1.58 3.50
N LEU A 368 -1.63 -1.01 2.89
CA LEU A 368 -1.69 -0.42 1.56
C LEU A 368 -2.14 -1.42 0.49
N ILE A 369 -1.53 -2.62 0.46
CA ILE A 369 -1.86 -3.64 -0.55
C ILE A 369 -3.23 -4.27 -0.32
N HIS A 370 -3.71 -4.37 0.93
CA HIS A 370 -5.04 -4.89 1.27
C HIS A 370 -6.16 -3.88 0.97
N GLN A 371 -5.98 -2.60 1.33
CA GLN A 371 -7.02 -1.57 1.17
C GLN A 371 -7.35 -1.27 -0.30
N LYS A 372 -6.36 -1.40 -1.20
CA LYS A 372 -6.52 -1.04 -2.62
C LYS A 372 -6.91 -2.23 -3.51
N GLY A 373 -7.00 -3.44 -2.97
CA GLY A 373 -7.53 -4.61 -3.69
C GLY A 373 -9.06 -4.75 -3.68
N GLY A 374 -9.76 -3.96 -2.84
CA GLY A 374 -11.19 -4.13 -2.54
C GLY A 374 -12.17 -3.18 -3.24
N THR A 375 -11.75 -2.25 -4.11
CA THR A 375 -12.65 -1.21 -4.63
C THR A 375 -13.31 -1.49 -5.98
N ASP A 376 -13.16 -2.67 -6.58
CA ASP A 376 -13.68 -2.95 -7.93
C ASP A 376 -14.82 -3.99 -8.03
N ASN A 377 -15.49 -4.29 -6.92
CA ASN A 377 -16.74 -5.07 -6.96
C ASN A 377 -17.95 -4.23 -6.56
N GLU A 378 -18.11 -3.02 -7.15
CA GLU A 378 -19.38 -2.31 -7.12
C GLU A 378 -19.82 -2.02 -8.56
N LYS A 379 -20.55 -2.98 -9.16
CA LYS A 379 -21.85 -2.79 -9.82
C LYS A 379 -22.48 -4.13 -10.11
#